data_21ffda70b2c475d31f49d77c0b291714
#
_entry.id   21ffda70b2c475d31f49d77c0b291714
#
_cell.length_a   1.000
_cell.length_b   1.000
_cell.length_c   1.000
_cell.angle_alpha   90.00
_cell.angle_beta   90.00
_cell.angle_gamma   90.00
#
_symmetry.space_group_name_H-M   'P 1'
#
loop_
_entity.id
_entity.type
_entity.pdbx_description
1 polymer ?
#
loop_
_entity_poly.entity_id
_entity_poly.type
_entity_poly.pdbx_seq_one_letter_code
_entity_poly.pdbx_strand_id
1 'polypeptide(L)'
;QPWIHLAETIYLNTNENDRKASLIPVRDYRYATEMRNRYPVHHFERSARIMKELRAIKSKHEVEVLQKAINITDQTFRRLLTFIRPGVWEHEIEAEIYHEFIRNRSSGPAYGSIIASGDRARTLHYVANNQECKDGEMILMDFGAEYGGYCADLTRTVPVNGKFSKRQKMVYN
;
A
#
# COMPACT_ATOMS: atom_id res chain seq x y z
N GLN A 1 -17.40 19.27 -20.69
CA GLN A 1 -18.33 18.44 -19.90
C GLN A 1 -19.76 18.89 -20.22
N PRO A 2 -20.41 18.32 -21.25
CA PRO A 2 -21.63 18.88 -21.81
C PRO A 2 -22.89 18.74 -20.94
N TRP A 3 -22.82 17.95 -19.85
CA TRP A 3 -23.99 17.62 -19.03
C TRP A 3 -24.11 18.37 -17.70
N ILE A 4 -23.09 19.13 -17.30
CA ILE A 4 -23.08 19.81 -15.99
C ILE A 4 -24.20 20.85 -15.90
N HIS A 5 -24.48 21.56 -16.98
CA HIS A 5 -25.53 22.59 -17.03
C HIS A 5 -26.96 22.04 -16.87
N LEU A 6 -27.15 20.72 -16.99
CA LEU A 6 -28.42 20.04 -16.78
C LEU A 6 -28.57 19.45 -15.38
N ALA A 7 -27.49 19.46 -14.58
CA ALA A 7 -27.51 18.88 -13.25
C ALA A 7 -27.95 19.92 -12.21
N GLU A 8 -28.81 19.52 -11.29
CA GLU A 8 -29.17 20.34 -10.13
C GLU A 8 -28.12 20.19 -9.01
N THR A 9 -27.63 18.96 -8.81
CA THR A 9 -26.64 18.63 -7.77
C THR A 9 -25.39 18.02 -8.39
N ILE A 10 -24.25 18.50 -7.96
CA ILE A 10 -22.92 18.01 -8.37
C ILE A 10 -22.21 17.43 -7.15
N TYR A 11 -21.86 16.14 -7.22
CA TYR A 11 -21.08 15.45 -6.19
C TYR A 11 -19.58 15.60 -6.47
N LEU A 12 -18.83 16.19 -5.55
CA LEU A 12 -17.40 16.43 -5.68
C LEU A 12 -16.61 15.63 -4.64
N ASN A 13 -15.48 15.11 -5.07
CA ASN A 13 -14.45 14.63 -4.15
C ASN A 13 -13.56 15.80 -3.76
N THR A 14 -13.42 16.07 -2.48
CA THR A 14 -12.50 17.09 -1.95
C THR A 14 -11.25 16.48 -1.35
N ASN A 15 -11.20 15.14 -1.31
CA ASN A 15 -10.08 14.36 -0.75
C ASN A 15 -9.71 14.84 0.66
N GLU A 16 -10.72 15.01 1.50
CA GLU A 16 -10.58 15.47 2.88
C GLU A 16 -9.84 14.40 3.69
N ASN A 17 -8.64 14.73 4.12
CA ASN A 17 -7.85 13.86 4.98
C ASN A 17 -7.33 14.67 6.16
N ASP A 18 -7.99 14.53 7.30
CA ASP A 18 -7.67 15.25 8.54
C ASP A 18 -6.26 14.93 9.08
N ARG A 19 -5.67 13.83 8.66
CA ARG A 19 -4.32 13.41 9.09
C ARG A 19 -3.19 14.03 8.29
N LYS A 20 -3.47 14.62 7.13
CA LYS A 20 -2.48 15.21 6.22
C LYS A 20 -2.95 16.60 5.80
N ALA A 21 -2.86 17.56 6.70
CA ALA A 21 -2.99 18.96 6.34
C ALA A 21 -1.80 19.34 5.44
N SER A 22 -2.05 19.54 4.15
CA SER A 22 -1.06 20.06 3.21
C SER A 22 -1.22 21.57 3.10
N LEU A 23 -0.09 22.29 3.15
CA LEU A 23 -0.06 23.73 2.86
C LEU A 23 -0.46 24.03 1.42
N ILE A 24 -0.26 23.05 0.52
CA ILE A 24 -0.66 23.14 -0.89
C ILE A 24 -1.95 22.35 -1.06
N PRO A 25 -3.05 22.98 -1.52
CA PRO A 25 -4.31 22.27 -1.77
C PRO A 25 -4.12 21.12 -2.75
N VAL A 26 -4.65 19.95 -2.42
CA VAL A 26 -4.64 18.78 -3.31
C VAL A 26 -5.42 19.06 -4.60
N ARG A 27 -5.13 18.30 -5.65
CA ARG A 27 -5.75 18.45 -6.99
C ARG A 27 -7.28 18.47 -6.92
N ASP A 28 -7.85 17.54 -6.18
CA ASP A 28 -9.32 17.38 -6.08
C ASP A 28 -9.97 18.59 -5.41
N TYR A 29 -9.32 19.15 -4.38
CA TYR A 29 -9.81 20.36 -3.71
C TYR A 29 -9.75 21.58 -4.64
N ARG A 30 -8.65 21.75 -5.40
CA ARG A 30 -8.55 22.83 -6.40
C ARG A 30 -9.63 22.71 -7.47
N TYR A 31 -9.86 21.49 -7.98
CA TYR A 31 -10.92 21.23 -8.95
C TYR A 31 -12.31 21.52 -8.37
N ALA A 32 -12.58 21.10 -7.14
CA ALA A 32 -13.85 21.39 -6.46
C ALA A 32 -14.08 22.90 -6.29
N THR A 33 -13.04 23.67 -5.98
CA THR A 33 -13.11 25.13 -5.88
C THR A 33 -13.40 25.77 -7.24
N GLU A 34 -12.72 25.34 -8.30
CA GLU A 34 -12.96 25.80 -9.66
C GLU A 34 -14.40 25.52 -10.09
N MET A 35 -14.91 24.33 -9.83
CA MET A 35 -16.29 23.96 -10.19
C MET A 35 -17.33 24.82 -9.48
N ARG A 36 -17.15 25.09 -8.18
CA ARG A 36 -18.04 25.99 -7.43
C ARG A 36 -18.03 27.42 -7.97
N ASN A 37 -16.87 27.93 -8.33
CA ASN A 37 -16.72 29.26 -8.90
C ASN A 37 -17.35 29.33 -10.32
N ARG A 38 -17.22 28.28 -11.12
CA ARG A 38 -17.73 28.23 -12.50
C ARG A 38 -19.24 28.03 -12.57
N TYR A 39 -19.82 27.33 -11.59
CA TYR A 39 -21.25 26.99 -11.55
C TYR A 39 -21.88 27.39 -10.21
N PRO A 40 -21.91 28.69 -9.87
CA PRO A 40 -22.24 29.18 -8.52
C PRO A 40 -23.69 28.92 -8.08
N VAL A 41 -24.59 28.65 -9.01
CA VAL A 41 -26.01 28.39 -8.73
C VAL A 41 -26.36 26.91 -8.63
N HIS A 42 -25.40 26.01 -8.83
CA HIS A 42 -25.59 24.58 -8.63
C HIS A 42 -25.47 24.19 -7.17
N HIS A 43 -26.18 23.14 -6.78
CA HIS A 43 -25.98 22.53 -5.46
C HIS A 43 -24.77 21.58 -5.48
N PHE A 44 -23.91 21.68 -4.47
CA PHE A 44 -22.71 20.86 -4.37
C PHE A 44 -22.71 20.00 -3.11
N GLU A 45 -22.51 18.69 -3.28
CA GLU A 45 -22.42 17.72 -2.20
C GLU A 45 -21.12 16.94 -2.21
N ARG A 46 -20.83 16.29 -1.10
CA ARG A 46 -19.63 15.42 -0.96
C ARG A 46 -19.91 14.05 -1.54
N SER A 47 -19.07 13.61 -2.50
CA SER A 47 -19.13 12.25 -3.05
C SER A 47 -18.66 11.17 -2.07
N ALA A 48 -17.96 11.56 -0.99
CA ALA A 48 -17.35 10.63 -0.03
C ALA A 48 -18.35 9.64 0.58
N ARG A 49 -19.58 10.06 0.86
CA ARG A 49 -20.62 9.20 1.43
C ARG A 49 -21.00 8.08 0.45
N ILE A 50 -21.27 8.42 -0.80
CA ILE A 50 -21.63 7.47 -1.84
C ILE A 50 -20.48 6.49 -2.07
N MET A 51 -19.27 7.00 -2.19
CA MET A 51 -18.08 6.17 -2.39
C MET A 51 -17.80 5.24 -1.21
N LYS A 52 -18.04 5.69 0.02
CA LYS A 52 -17.90 4.85 1.22
C LYS A 52 -18.88 3.67 1.18
N GLU A 53 -20.14 3.92 0.88
CA GLU A 53 -21.17 2.89 0.80
C GLU A 53 -20.86 1.85 -0.31
N LEU A 54 -20.50 2.33 -1.51
CA LEU A 54 -20.12 1.46 -2.63
C LEU A 54 -18.88 0.59 -2.35
N ARG A 55 -17.91 1.11 -1.61
CA ARG A 55 -16.64 0.42 -1.33
C ARG A 55 -16.66 -0.43 -0.07
N ALA A 56 -17.65 -0.25 0.82
CA ALA A 56 -17.70 -0.98 2.10
C ALA A 56 -17.92 -2.47 1.90
N ILE A 57 -18.84 -2.84 1.01
CA ILE A 57 -19.17 -4.24 0.73
C ILE A 57 -18.65 -4.57 -0.68
N LYS A 58 -17.73 -5.54 -0.75
CA LYS A 58 -17.12 -5.97 -2.02
C LYS A 58 -18.04 -6.93 -2.76
N SER A 59 -18.20 -6.74 -4.04
CA SER A 59 -18.82 -7.71 -4.94
C SER A 59 -17.95 -8.98 -5.07
N LYS A 60 -18.53 -10.05 -5.58
CA LYS A 60 -17.79 -11.30 -5.84
C LYS A 60 -16.57 -11.07 -6.75
N HIS A 61 -16.73 -10.25 -7.79
CA HIS A 61 -15.64 -9.94 -8.70
C HIS A 61 -14.49 -9.16 -8.02
N GLU A 62 -14.82 -8.18 -7.16
CA GLU A 62 -13.83 -7.45 -6.38
C GLU A 62 -13.04 -8.37 -5.45
N VAL A 63 -13.72 -9.34 -4.80
CA VAL A 63 -13.07 -10.35 -3.96
C VAL A 63 -12.13 -11.22 -4.78
N GLU A 64 -12.51 -11.62 -6.00
CA GLU A 64 -11.65 -12.40 -6.90
C GLU A 64 -10.38 -11.63 -7.31
N VAL A 65 -10.50 -10.34 -7.60
CA VAL A 65 -9.36 -9.47 -7.93
C VAL A 65 -8.47 -9.24 -6.71
N LEU A 66 -9.06 -8.96 -5.55
CA LEU A 66 -8.33 -8.82 -4.29
C LEU A 66 -7.55 -10.11 -3.94
N GLN A 67 -8.18 -11.27 -4.14
CA GLN A 67 -7.52 -12.57 -3.91
C GLN A 67 -6.30 -12.76 -4.83
N LYS A 68 -6.32 -12.25 -6.06
CA LYS A 68 -5.15 -12.28 -6.95
C LYS A 68 -4.00 -11.45 -6.39
N ALA A 69 -4.28 -10.22 -5.90
CA ALA A 69 -3.27 -9.39 -5.25
C ALA A 69 -2.65 -10.10 -4.02
N ILE A 70 -3.49 -10.74 -3.19
CA ILE A 70 -3.07 -11.52 -2.03
C ILE A 70 -2.19 -12.71 -2.46
N ASN A 71 -2.59 -13.45 -3.48
CA ASN A 71 -1.84 -14.61 -3.96
C ASN A 71 -0.45 -14.22 -4.51
N ILE A 72 -0.35 -13.10 -5.23
CA ILE A 72 0.93 -12.56 -5.70
C ILE A 72 1.82 -12.20 -4.51
N THR A 73 1.26 -11.56 -3.49
CA THR A 73 2.00 -11.19 -2.28
C THR A 73 2.47 -12.44 -1.51
N ASP A 74 1.64 -13.46 -1.36
CA ASP A 74 2.03 -14.73 -0.71
C ASP A 74 3.16 -15.44 -1.48
N GLN A 75 3.06 -15.53 -2.81
CA GLN A 75 4.11 -16.11 -3.65
C GLN A 75 5.43 -15.34 -3.50
N THR A 76 5.36 -14.02 -3.49
CA THR A 76 6.51 -13.16 -3.25
C THR A 76 7.14 -13.45 -1.88
N PHE A 77 6.34 -13.50 -0.82
CA PHE A 77 6.85 -13.82 0.51
C PHE A 77 7.55 -15.19 0.56
N ARG A 78 6.97 -16.22 -0.05
CA ARG A 78 7.59 -17.55 -0.11
C ARG A 78 8.93 -17.53 -0.84
N ARG A 79 9.05 -16.75 -1.92
CA ARG A 79 10.32 -16.55 -2.62
C ARG A 79 11.34 -15.87 -1.71
N LEU A 80 10.97 -14.81 -1.00
CA LEU A 80 11.86 -14.08 -0.10
C LEU A 80 12.41 -14.97 1.02
N LEU A 81 11.64 -15.91 1.55
CA LEU A 81 12.10 -16.86 2.55
C LEU A 81 13.28 -17.74 2.07
N THR A 82 13.43 -17.91 0.75
CA THR A 82 14.56 -18.65 0.16
C THR A 82 15.72 -17.75 -0.26
N PHE A 83 15.47 -16.45 -0.41
CA PHE A 83 16.45 -15.47 -0.86
C PHE A 83 17.21 -14.83 0.32
N ILE A 84 16.50 -14.52 1.42
CA ILE A 84 17.04 -13.82 2.59
C ILE A 84 18.09 -14.69 3.28
N ARG A 85 19.27 -14.08 3.47
CA ARG A 85 20.40 -14.66 4.20
C ARG A 85 21.32 -13.54 4.68
N PRO A 86 22.23 -13.80 5.63
CA PRO A 86 23.26 -12.83 6.01
C PRO A 86 24.08 -12.35 4.79
N GLY A 87 24.34 -11.05 4.73
CA GLY A 87 25.05 -10.39 3.64
C GLY A 87 24.21 -9.87 2.50
N VAL A 88 22.90 -10.19 2.45
CA VAL A 88 21.96 -9.59 1.49
C VAL A 88 21.58 -8.20 1.96
N TRP A 89 21.43 -7.24 1.02
CA TRP A 89 20.99 -5.90 1.33
C TRP A 89 19.48 -5.76 1.23
N GLU A 90 18.91 -4.87 2.04
CA GLU A 90 17.46 -4.62 2.06
C GLU A 90 16.91 -4.23 0.69
N HIS A 91 17.64 -3.42 -0.11
CA HIS A 91 17.22 -3.05 -1.47
C HIS A 91 17.31 -4.21 -2.47
N GLU A 92 18.15 -5.23 -2.23
CA GLU A 92 18.16 -6.44 -3.05
C GLU A 92 16.89 -7.25 -2.80
N ILE A 93 16.41 -7.30 -1.57
CA ILE A 93 15.13 -7.92 -1.19
C ILE A 93 13.97 -7.15 -1.85
N GLU A 94 14.03 -5.82 -1.85
CA GLU A 94 13.04 -4.99 -2.53
C GLU A 94 13.04 -5.25 -4.04
N ALA A 95 14.19 -5.43 -4.67
CA ALA A 95 14.29 -5.78 -6.09
C ALA A 95 13.62 -7.13 -6.40
N GLU A 96 13.77 -8.13 -5.51
CA GLU A 96 13.09 -9.42 -5.63
C GLU A 96 11.56 -9.29 -5.49
N ILE A 97 11.07 -8.39 -4.62
CA ILE A 97 9.64 -8.07 -4.51
C ILE A 97 9.12 -7.52 -5.84
N TYR A 98 9.79 -6.51 -6.41
CA TYR A 98 9.41 -5.93 -7.70
C TYR A 98 9.45 -6.98 -8.83
N HIS A 99 10.48 -7.81 -8.87
CA HIS A 99 10.59 -8.89 -9.85
C HIS A 99 9.36 -9.80 -9.81
N GLU A 100 8.98 -10.30 -8.63
CA GLU A 100 7.82 -11.19 -8.51
C GLU A 100 6.50 -10.48 -8.84
N PHE A 101 6.33 -9.22 -8.44
CA PHE A 101 5.14 -8.45 -8.75
C PHE A 101 4.95 -8.30 -10.27
N ILE A 102 5.96 -7.84 -10.98
CA ILE A 102 5.92 -7.62 -12.43
C ILE A 102 5.75 -8.95 -13.18
N ARG A 103 6.47 -9.99 -12.79
CA ARG A 103 6.35 -11.33 -13.37
C ARG A 103 4.93 -11.87 -13.29
N ASN A 104 4.20 -11.57 -12.21
CA ASN A 104 2.83 -12.00 -11.98
C ASN A 104 1.78 -10.99 -12.47
N ARG A 105 2.18 -10.02 -13.32
CA ARG A 105 1.29 -9.00 -13.93
C ARG A 105 0.61 -8.07 -12.91
N SER A 106 1.23 -7.87 -11.75
CA SER A 106 0.87 -6.80 -10.84
C SER A 106 1.26 -5.45 -11.47
N SER A 107 0.52 -4.40 -11.18
CA SER A 107 0.87 -3.03 -11.58
C SER A 107 2.08 -2.48 -10.82
N GLY A 108 2.50 -3.18 -9.77
CA GLY A 108 3.61 -2.83 -8.89
C GLY A 108 3.23 -2.97 -7.43
N PRO A 109 4.00 -2.38 -6.52
CA PRO A 109 3.69 -2.38 -5.11
C PRO A 109 2.48 -1.50 -4.80
N ALA A 110 1.64 -1.92 -3.88
CA ALA A 110 0.49 -1.19 -3.37
C ALA A 110 0.91 0.08 -2.59
N TYR A 111 2.09 0.03 -2.00
CA TYR A 111 2.74 1.11 -1.25
C TYR A 111 4.26 0.89 -1.22
N GLY A 112 5.02 1.88 -0.77
CA GLY A 112 6.48 1.74 -0.62
C GLY A 112 6.82 0.61 0.36
N SER A 113 7.52 -0.41 -0.12
CA SER A 113 7.88 -1.57 0.69
C SER A 113 8.79 -1.17 1.85
N ILE A 114 8.53 -1.71 3.02
CA ILE A 114 9.36 -1.57 4.21
C ILE A 114 10.14 -2.87 4.37
N ILE A 115 11.46 -2.79 4.25
CA ILE A 115 12.38 -3.90 4.44
C ILE A 115 13.38 -3.46 5.50
N ALA A 116 13.17 -3.88 6.73
CA ALA A 116 13.86 -3.33 7.88
C ALA A 116 14.57 -4.42 8.69
N SER A 117 15.89 -4.49 8.59
CA SER A 117 16.72 -5.43 9.33
C SER A 117 17.22 -4.85 10.65
N GLY A 118 17.40 -5.70 11.66
CA GLY A 118 17.97 -5.36 12.94
C GLY A 118 17.27 -4.19 13.64
N ASP A 119 18.03 -3.17 14.03
CA ASP A 119 17.50 -1.99 14.73
C ASP A 119 16.54 -1.15 13.89
N ARG A 120 16.61 -1.22 12.56
CA ARG A 120 15.72 -0.48 11.67
C ARG A 120 14.26 -0.96 11.75
N ALA A 121 14.04 -2.21 12.13
CA ALA A 121 12.69 -2.76 12.35
C ALA A 121 11.87 -2.01 13.44
N ARG A 122 12.52 -1.14 14.22
CA ARG A 122 11.87 -0.28 15.23
C ARG A 122 11.47 1.09 14.68
N THR A 123 11.82 1.40 13.44
CA THR A 123 11.48 2.69 12.80
C THR A 123 10.21 2.55 12.00
N LEU A 124 9.16 3.30 12.41
CA LEU A 124 7.89 3.32 11.66
C LEU A 124 8.10 3.91 10.27
N HIS A 125 7.46 3.29 9.27
CA HIS A 125 7.53 3.71 7.86
C HIS A 125 8.97 3.82 7.34
N TYR A 126 9.85 2.88 7.74
CA TYR A 126 11.20 2.81 7.23
C TYR A 126 11.19 2.38 5.77
N VAL A 127 11.54 3.28 4.87
CA VAL A 127 11.51 3.06 3.41
C VAL A 127 12.88 3.28 2.75
N ALA A 128 13.93 3.49 3.55
CA ALA A 128 15.26 3.72 3.01
C ALA A 128 15.87 2.43 2.42
N ASN A 129 15.54 1.27 3.00
CA ASN A 129 15.91 -0.07 2.53
C ASN A 129 17.40 -0.18 2.13
N ASN A 130 18.30 0.36 2.96
CA ASN A 130 19.71 0.58 2.60
C ASN A 130 20.72 -0.06 3.58
N GLN A 131 20.30 -1.04 4.36
CA GLN A 131 21.16 -1.76 5.29
C GLN A 131 21.46 -3.18 4.80
N GLU A 132 22.61 -3.69 5.22
CA GLU A 132 22.98 -5.09 5.07
C GLU A 132 22.32 -5.93 6.17
N CYS A 133 21.70 -7.03 5.80
CA CYS A 133 21.10 -8.00 6.73
C CYS A 133 22.19 -8.84 7.41
N LYS A 134 22.26 -8.80 8.73
CA LYS A 134 23.32 -9.49 9.50
C LYS A 134 22.85 -10.80 10.11
N ASP A 135 23.78 -11.69 10.33
CA ASP A 135 23.52 -12.95 11.04
C ASP A 135 22.98 -12.71 12.45
N GLY A 136 21.95 -13.47 12.83
CA GLY A 136 21.31 -13.37 14.16
C GLY A 136 20.30 -12.23 14.30
N GLU A 137 20.19 -11.32 13.32
CA GLU A 137 19.16 -10.28 13.30
C GLU A 137 17.79 -10.81 12.83
N MET A 138 16.75 -10.08 13.19
CA MET A 138 15.41 -10.21 12.60
C MET A 138 15.25 -9.21 11.47
N ILE A 139 14.46 -9.57 10.47
CA ILE A 139 14.03 -8.67 9.40
C ILE A 139 12.51 -8.56 9.40
N LEU A 140 12.02 -7.34 9.45
CA LEU A 140 10.60 -7.00 9.25
C LEU A 140 10.41 -6.65 7.78
N MET A 141 9.45 -7.27 7.17
CA MET A 141 9.04 -6.99 5.78
C MET A 141 7.56 -6.64 5.78
N ASP A 142 7.25 -5.49 5.20
CA ASP A 142 5.88 -4.99 5.04
C ASP A 142 5.73 -4.53 3.58
N PHE A 143 4.95 -5.29 2.82
CA PHE A 143 4.77 -5.08 1.39
C PHE A 143 3.46 -5.72 0.90
N GLY A 144 2.97 -5.24 -0.23
CA GLY A 144 1.79 -5.79 -0.87
C GLY A 144 1.76 -5.49 -2.36
N ALA A 145 1.22 -6.41 -3.15
CA ALA A 145 1.01 -6.22 -4.58
C ALA A 145 -0.28 -5.44 -4.85
N GLU A 146 -0.26 -4.60 -5.88
CA GLU A 146 -1.47 -4.04 -6.48
C GLU A 146 -1.84 -4.85 -7.72
N TYR A 147 -3.09 -5.29 -7.83
CA TYR A 147 -3.61 -5.98 -9.00
C TYR A 147 -5.01 -5.47 -9.35
N GLY A 148 -5.16 -4.91 -10.56
CA GLY A 148 -6.44 -4.40 -11.04
C GLY A 148 -7.07 -3.31 -10.16
N GLY A 149 -6.26 -2.46 -9.55
CA GLY A 149 -6.70 -1.40 -8.62
C GLY A 149 -6.98 -1.86 -7.19
N TYR A 150 -6.71 -3.13 -6.86
CA TYR A 150 -6.86 -3.70 -5.51
C TYR A 150 -5.51 -4.02 -4.91
N CYS A 151 -5.34 -3.66 -3.65
CA CYS A 151 -4.08 -3.73 -2.92
C CYS A 151 -4.12 -4.84 -1.87
N ALA A 152 -3.07 -5.67 -1.83
CA ALA A 152 -2.79 -6.54 -0.71
C ALA A 152 -1.86 -5.84 0.29
N ASP A 153 -1.78 -6.38 1.50
CA ASP A 153 -0.96 -5.88 2.59
C ASP A 153 -0.50 -7.07 3.44
N LEU A 154 0.81 -7.23 3.60
CA LEU A 154 1.40 -8.32 4.38
C LEU A 154 2.60 -7.81 5.17
N THR A 155 2.54 -7.94 6.49
CA THR A 155 3.71 -7.74 7.37
C THR A 155 4.14 -9.05 8.00
N ARG A 156 5.44 -9.37 7.90
CA ARG A 156 6.05 -10.52 8.57
C ARG A 156 7.44 -10.16 9.07
N THR A 157 7.78 -10.75 10.23
CA THR A 157 9.12 -10.64 10.82
C THR A 157 9.73 -12.02 10.96
N VAL A 158 10.90 -12.22 10.35
CA VAL A 158 11.59 -13.52 10.32
C VAL A 158 13.08 -13.36 10.67
N PRO A 159 13.76 -14.39 11.16
CA PRO A 159 15.21 -14.31 11.34
C PRO A 159 15.95 -14.32 10.00
N VAL A 160 16.94 -13.43 9.82
CA VAL A 160 17.75 -13.30 8.61
C VAL A 160 18.42 -14.63 8.20
N ASN A 161 18.88 -15.40 9.16
CA ASN A 161 19.54 -16.70 8.93
C ASN A 161 18.59 -17.91 8.93
N GLY A 162 17.26 -17.66 8.94
CA GLY A 162 16.23 -18.72 8.95
C GLY A 162 16.09 -19.48 10.27
N LYS A 163 16.80 -19.07 11.34
CA LYS A 163 16.79 -19.77 12.63
C LYS A 163 16.48 -18.81 13.79
N PHE A 164 15.38 -19.02 14.48
CA PHE A 164 15.06 -18.27 15.69
C PHE A 164 16.01 -18.64 16.83
N SER A 165 16.62 -17.65 17.48
CA SER A 165 17.24 -17.83 18.77
C SER A 165 16.19 -18.19 19.83
N LYS A 166 16.60 -18.72 20.98
CA LYS A 166 15.68 -19.05 22.08
C LYS A 166 14.82 -17.83 22.49
N ARG A 167 15.42 -16.65 22.61
CA ARG A 167 14.74 -15.41 22.98
C ARG A 167 13.76 -14.95 21.88
N GLN A 168 14.20 -14.96 20.62
CA GLN A 168 13.34 -14.59 19.47
C GLN A 168 12.10 -15.50 19.40
N LYS A 169 12.28 -16.82 19.59
CA LYS A 169 11.18 -17.77 19.59
C LYS A 169 10.18 -17.54 20.73
N MET A 170 10.66 -17.16 21.93
CA MET A 170 9.80 -16.83 23.06
C MET A 170 8.93 -15.60 22.82
N VAL A 171 9.41 -14.63 22.05
CA VAL A 171 8.66 -13.40 21.73
C VAL A 171 7.71 -13.63 20.55
N TYR A 172 8.09 -14.50 19.62
CA TYR A 172 7.31 -14.79 18.40
C TYR A 172 6.07 -15.66 18.68
N ASN A 173 6.14 -16.60 19.63
CA ASN A 173 5.04 -17.50 20.04
C ASN A 173 4.14 -16.84 21.08
#